data_078fa866ed9d4731bdf3d61e33db2730
#
_entry.id   078fa866ed9d4731bdf3d61e33db2730
#
_cell.length_a   1.000
_cell.length_b   1.000
_cell.length_c   1.000
_cell.angle_alpha   90.00
_cell.angle_beta   90.00
_cell.angle_gamma   90.00
#
_symmetry.space_group_name_H-M   'P 1'
#
loop_
_entity.id
_entity.type
_entity.pdbx_description
1 polymer ?
#
loop_
_entity_poly.entity_id
_entity_poly.type
_entity_poly.pdbx_seq_one_letter_code
_entity_poly.pdbx_strand_id
1 'polypeptide(L)'
;MLSTPDLTMAKQIADVAGELGRQRTGLMPTGVSVVQSDGTLVITLHGALSRAEKALAGTAEGAVQVQEFHRQLFASNAAALRSEIKRITGVEVREATAEVEPSTGTVVAVFATGTIVQVFLLKSSIPTDTWDAGGTDGPSQ
;
A
#
# COMPACT_ATOMS: atom_id res chain seq x y z
N MET A 1 -20.06 -8.24 -16.80
CA MET A 1 -19.68 -8.04 -16.59
C MET A 1 -19.14 -7.27 -16.32
N LEU A 2 -18.75 -6.97 -16.41
CA LEU A 2 -18.34 -6.42 -16.28
C LEU A 2 -17.81 -5.51 -15.61
N SER A 3 -17.68 -4.81 -15.51
CA SER A 3 -17.40 -3.82 -14.54
C SER A 3 -15.96 -3.63 -14.29
N THR A 4 -15.23 -4.60 -14.27
CA THR A 4 -13.81 -4.46 -14.06
C THR A 4 -13.14 -3.58 -15.09
N PRO A 5 -13.64 -3.42 -16.29
CA PRO A 5 -12.96 -2.55 -17.23
C PRO A 5 -12.83 -1.12 -16.75
N ASP A 6 -13.62 -0.75 -15.78
CA ASP A 6 -13.57 0.63 -15.31
C ASP A 6 -12.57 0.84 -14.18
N LEU A 7 -11.91 -0.21 -13.71
CA LEU A 7 -10.97 -0.07 -12.62
C LEU A 7 -9.60 0.32 -13.14
N THR A 8 -9.09 1.42 -12.64
CA THR A 8 -7.72 1.82 -12.95
C THR A 8 -6.74 0.86 -12.27
N MET A 9 -5.49 0.92 -12.67
CA MET A 9 -4.45 0.14 -11.99
C MET A 9 -4.37 0.54 -10.53
N ALA A 10 -4.50 1.84 -10.24
CA ALA A 10 -4.46 2.30 -8.87
C ALA A 10 -5.56 1.66 -8.03
N LYS A 11 -6.76 1.59 -8.57
CA LYS A 11 -7.88 0.99 -7.85
C LYS A 11 -7.67 -0.50 -7.63
N GLN A 12 -7.16 -1.19 -8.64
CA GLN A 12 -6.90 -2.61 -8.52
C GLN A 12 -5.86 -2.89 -7.43
N ILE A 13 -4.80 -2.09 -7.41
CA ILE A 13 -3.76 -2.25 -6.37
C ILE A 13 -4.32 -1.91 -5.00
N ALA A 14 -5.15 -0.85 -4.92
CA ALA A 14 -5.76 -0.47 -3.65
C ALA A 14 -6.61 -1.60 -3.08
N ASP A 15 -7.39 -2.26 -3.93
CA ASP A 15 -8.25 -3.35 -3.48
C ASP A 15 -7.42 -4.52 -2.95
N VAL A 16 -6.33 -4.86 -3.64
CA VAL A 16 -5.46 -5.94 -3.19
C VAL A 16 -4.78 -5.58 -1.87
N ALA A 17 -4.24 -4.37 -1.78
CA ALA A 17 -3.53 -3.96 -0.57
C ALA A 17 -4.46 -3.95 0.64
N GLY A 18 -5.67 -3.45 0.46
CA GLY A 18 -6.65 -3.43 1.55
C GLY A 18 -7.02 -4.83 1.99
N GLU A 19 -7.23 -5.72 1.04
CA GLU A 19 -7.62 -7.09 1.37
C GLU A 19 -6.50 -7.86 2.05
N LEU A 20 -5.26 -7.67 1.60
CA LEU A 20 -4.13 -8.33 2.26
C LEU A 20 -3.96 -7.84 3.68
N GLY A 21 -4.17 -6.54 3.91
CA GLY A 21 -4.13 -6.00 5.26
C GLY A 21 -5.22 -6.60 6.14
N ARG A 22 -6.44 -6.70 5.59
CA ARG A 22 -7.55 -7.27 6.33
C ARG A 22 -7.27 -8.73 6.71
N GLN A 23 -6.69 -9.49 5.80
CA GLN A 23 -6.41 -10.90 6.07
C GLN A 23 -5.41 -11.06 7.21
N ARG A 24 -4.48 -10.12 7.34
CA ARG A 24 -3.44 -10.24 8.36
C ARG A 24 -3.85 -9.70 9.71
N THR A 25 -4.63 -8.61 9.72
CA THR A 25 -4.95 -7.93 10.96
C THR A 25 -6.41 -8.05 11.36
N GLY A 26 -7.25 -8.46 10.45
CA GLY A 26 -8.70 -8.46 10.67
C GLY A 26 -9.32 -7.09 10.51
N LEU A 27 -8.52 -6.07 10.21
CA LEU A 27 -9.00 -4.71 10.10
C LEU A 27 -8.90 -4.23 8.66
N MET A 28 -10.02 -3.84 8.09
CA MET A 28 -10.03 -3.26 6.74
C MET A 28 -9.72 -1.78 6.87
N PRO A 29 -8.74 -1.27 6.14
CA PRO A 29 -8.49 0.17 6.16
C PRO A 29 -9.73 0.94 5.71
N THR A 30 -9.91 2.14 6.22
CA THR A 30 -11.04 2.97 5.82
C THR A 30 -10.88 3.54 4.42
N GLY A 31 -9.65 3.58 3.92
CA GLY A 31 -9.39 4.00 2.56
C GLY A 31 -7.98 3.63 2.17
N VAL A 32 -7.76 3.46 0.88
CA VAL A 32 -6.44 3.14 0.35
C VAL A 32 -6.21 4.03 -0.86
N SER A 33 -5.12 4.76 -0.85
CA SER A 33 -4.72 5.61 -1.97
C SER A 33 -3.49 5.02 -2.62
N VAL A 34 -3.44 5.03 -3.93
CA VAL A 34 -2.29 4.51 -4.66
C VAL A 34 -1.90 5.52 -5.72
N VAL A 35 -0.66 5.97 -5.67
CA VAL A 35 -0.14 6.90 -6.67
C VAL A 35 1.20 6.37 -7.17
N GLN A 36 1.54 6.73 -8.39
CA GLN A 36 2.84 6.38 -8.93
C GLN A 36 3.39 7.53 -9.75
N SER A 37 4.70 7.64 -9.74
CA SER A 37 5.40 8.65 -10.52
C SER A 37 6.82 8.16 -10.74
N ASP A 38 7.24 8.16 -12.00
CA ASP A 38 8.63 7.82 -12.34
C ASP A 38 9.12 6.53 -11.70
N GLY A 39 8.28 5.51 -11.73
CA GLY A 39 8.69 4.22 -11.19
C GLY A 39 8.62 4.09 -9.70
N THR A 40 8.06 5.07 -9.00
CA THR A 40 7.82 4.98 -7.58
C THR A 40 6.32 4.83 -7.36
N LEU A 41 5.95 3.78 -6.63
CA LEU A 41 4.55 3.48 -6.32
C LEU A 41 4.37 3.65 -4.83
N VAL A 42 3.38 4.44 -4.44
CA VAL A 42 3.12 4.70 -3.02
C VAL A 42 1.71 4.28 -2.70
N ILE A 43 1.57 3.37 -1.74
CA ILE A 43 0.27 2.92 -1.25
C ILE A 43 0.09 3.51 0.14
N THR A 44 -0.99 4.24 0.34
CA THR A 44 -1.30 4.82 1.63
C THR A 44 -2.56 4.16 2.16
N LEU A 45 -2.43 3.54 3.34
CA LEU A 45 -3.54 2.87 3.99
C LEU A 45 -4.04 3.77 5.11
N HIS A 46 -5.29 4.20 5.00
CA HIS A 46 -5.90 5.08 6.00
C HIS A 46 -6.72 4.25 6.97
N GLY A 47 -6.71 4.66 8.24
CA GLY A 47 -7.46 3.93 9.25
C GLY A 47 -6.97 2.50 9.40
N ALA A 48 -5.66 2.32 9.32
CA ALA A 48 -5.09 0.99 9.32
C ALA A 48 -4.62 0.50 10.68
N LEU A 49 -4.75 1.31 11.70
CA LEU A 49 -4.43 0.91 13.06
C LEU A 49 -5.71 0.70 13.85
N SER A 50 -5.75 -0.36 14.65
CA SER A 50 -6.86 -0.58 15.53
C SER A 50 -6.87 0.46 16.65
N ARG A 51 -7.96 0.51 17.40
CA ARG A 51 -8.05 1.44 18.52
C ARG A 51 -6.95 1.15 19.54
N ALA A 52 -6.69 -0.12 19.80
CA ALA A 52 -5.65 -0.50 20.74
C ALA A 52 -4.28 -0.07 20.25
N GLU A 53 -4.02 -0.22 18.95
CA GLU A 53 -2.75 0.18 18.39
C GLU A 53 -2.56 1.69 18.45
N LYS A 54 -3.62 2.45 18.20
CA LYS A 54 -3.53 3.90 18.32
C LYS A 54 -3.21 4.33 19.73
N ALA A 55 -3.85 3.68 20.70
CA ALA A 55 -3.58 3.99 22.09
C ALA A 55 -2.14 3.67 22.45
N LEU A 56 -1.66 2.52 21.99
CA LEU A 56 -0.29 2.11 22.22
C LEU A 56 0.70 3.09 21.60
N ALA A 57 0.40 3.56 20.39
CA ALA A 57 1.28 4.46 19.67
C ALA A 57 1.32 5.86 20.28
N GLY A 58 0.52 6.12 21.29
CA GLY A 58 0.54 7.41 21.98
C GLY A 58 1.76 7.62 22.85
N THR A 59 2.55 6.57 23.11
CA THR A 59 3.81 6.71 23.84
C THR A 59 4.95 6.35 22.90
N ALA A 60 6.14 6.83 23.20
CA ALA A 60 7.30 6.55 22.35
C ALA A 60 7.58 5.05 22.29
N GLU A 61 7.51 4.38 23.42
CA GLU A 61 7.78 2.94 23.45
C GLU A 61 6.72 2.17 22.70
N GLY A 62 5.47 2.52 22.89
CA GLY A 62 4.39 1.85 22.20
C GLY A 62 4.43 2.08 20.70
N ALA A 63 4.84 3.28 20.29
CA ALA A 63 4.96 3.60 18.87
C ALA A 63 5.99 2.69 18.20
N VAL A 64 7.11 2.43 18.88
CA VAL A 64 8.12 1.53 18.36
C VAL A 64 7.57 0.12 18.20
N GLN A 65 6.76 -0.32 19.16
CA GLN A 65 6.16 -1.64 19.09
C GLN A 65 5.18 -1.76 17.93
N VAL A 66 4.36 -0.75 17.72
CA VAL A 66 3.43 -0.73 16.60
C VAL A 66 4.20 -0.72 15.28
N GLN A 67 5.25 0.09 15.21
CA GLN A 67 6.08 0.16 14.02
C GLN A 67 6.68 -1.20 13.68
N GLU A 68 7.24 -1.86 14.66
CA GLU A 68 7.88 -3.15 14.43
C GLU A 68 6.86 -4.21 14.02
N PHE A 69 5.69 -4.20 14.63
CA PHE A 69 4.64 -5.13 14.28
C PHE A 69 4.23 -4.96 12.82
N HIS A 70 4.01 -3.74 12.40
CA HIS A 70 3.58 -3.50 11.01
C HIS A 70 4.70 -3.73 10.02
N ARG A 71 5.95 -3.52 10.44
CA ARG A 71 7.08 -3.85 9.60
C ARG A 71 7.13 -5.35 9.33
N GLN A 72 6.88 -6.16 10.35
CA GLN A 72 6.85 -7.61 10.19
C GLN A 72 5.67 -8.06 9.34
N LEU A 73 4.51 -7.43 9.53
CA LEU A 73 3.36 -7.74 8.70
C LEU A 73 3.63 -7.43 7.23
N PHE A 74 4.24 -6.29 6.97
CA PHE A 74 4.57 -5.93 5.61
C PHE A 74 5.54 -6.94 5.01
N ALA A 75 6.56 -7.34 5.78
CA ALA A 75 7.52 -8.31 5.28
C ALA A 75 6.82 -9.62 4.91
N SER A 76 5.85 -10.04 5.68
CA SER A 76 5.14 -11.28 5.39
C SER A 76 4.19 -11.14 4.20
N ASN A 77 3.75 -9.93 3.88
CA ASN A 77 2.87 -9.68 2.74
C ASN A 77 3.63 -9.27 1.48
N ALA A 78 4.90 -8.98 1.60
CA ALA A 78 5.64 -8.34 0.50
C ALA A 78 5.62 -9.15 -0.78
N ALA A 79 5.79 -10.47 -0.67
CA ALA A 79 5.83 -11.31 -1.85
C ALA A 79 4.50 -11.29 -2.58
N ALA A 80 3.39 -11.36 -1.83
CA ALA A 80 2.08 -11.32 -2.45
C ALA A 80 1.81 -9.96 -3.10
N LEU A 81 2.19 -8.88 -2.43
CA LEU A 81 2.02 -7.55 -3.01
C LEU A 81 2.85 -7.38 -4.28
N ARG A 82 4.09 -7.84 -4.27
CA ARG A 82 4.94 -7.75 -5.46
C ARG A 82 4.34 -8.50 -6.64
N SER A 83 3.81 -9.71 -6.37
CA SER A 83 3.18 -10.49 -7.41
C SER A 83 1.96 -9.78 -7.98
N GLU A 84 1.15 -9.21 -7.12
CA GLU A 84 -0.06 -8.52 -7.57
C GLU A 84 0.26 -7.25 -8.33
N ILE A 85 1.26 -6.51 -7.87
CA ILE A 85 1.66 -5.30 -8.59
C ILE A 85 2.15 -5.66 -9.98
N LYS A 86 2.96 -6.72 -10.08
CA LYS A 86 3.42 -7.15 -11.38
C LYS A 86 2.27 -7.63 -12.27
N ARG A 87 1.34 -8.37 -11.69
CA ARG A 87 0.18 -8.84 -12.45
C ARG A 87 -0.64 -7.68 -13.00
N ILE A 88 -0.84 -6.67 -12.18
CA ILE A 88 -1.69 -5.54 -12.56
C ILE A 88 -0.97 -4.60 -13.51
N THR A 89 0.29 -4.29 -13.24
CA THR A 89 1.01 -3.26 -14.00
C THR A 89 1.91 -3.81 -15.08
N GLY A 90 2.28 -5.07 -14.99
CA GLY A 90 3.27 -5.64 -15.89
C GLY A 90 4.71 -5.30 -15.54
N VAL A 91 4.93 -4.56 -14.46
CA VAL A 91 6.25 -4.07 -14.08
C VAL A 91 6.65 -4.69 -12.75
N GLU A 92 7.88 -5.19 -12.68
CA GLU A 92 8.38 -5.81 -11.45
C GLU A 92 8.77 -4.79 -10.42
N VAL A 93 8.57 -5.14 -9.17
CA VAL A 93 9.01 -4.33 -8.03
C VAL A 93 10.47 -4.61 -7.76
N ARG A 94 11.27 -3.55 -7.69
CA ARG A 94 12.69 -3.66 -7.39
C ARG A 94 12.95 -3.65 -5.90
N GLU A 95 12.30 -2.75 -5.19
CA GLU A 95 12.42 -2.63 -3.75
C GLU A 95 11.09 -2.22 -3.15
N ALA A 96 10.87 -2.61 -1.90
CA ALA A 96 9.65 -2.25 -1.20
C ALA A 96 9.96 -1.99 0.27
N THR A 97 9.29 -1.03 0.85
CA THR A 97 9.43 -0.72 2.26
C THR A 97 8.13 -0.18 2.83
N ALA A 98 7.98 -0.33 4.13
CA ALA A 98 6.90 0.28 4.88
C ALA A 98 7.48 0.89 6.14
N GLU A 99 7.10 2.10 6.41
CA GLU A 99 7.57 2.81 7.58
C GLU A 99 6.40 3.23 8.44
N VAL A 100 6.52 3.00 9.72
CA VAL A 100 5.56 3.49 10.70
C VAL A 100 6.25 4.60 11.45
N GLU A 101 5.77 5.79 11.24
CA GLU A 101 6.40 6.94 11.87
C GLU A 101 5.62 7.28 13.11
N PRO A 102 6.22 7.13 14.25
CA PRO A 102 5.47 7.19 15.50
C PRO A 102 4.85 8.52 15.81
N SER A 103 5.43 9.60 15.47
CA SER A 103 4.81 10.84 15.83
C SER A 103 5.55 12.07 15.42
N THR A 104 6.73 11.91 14.93
CA THR A 104 7.54 13.08 14.64
C THR A 104 7.24 13.69 13.31
N GLY A 105 6.46 12.99 12.52
CA GLY A 105 6.09 13.52 11.24
C GLY A 105 7.15 13.47 10.20
N THR A 106 8.14 12.65 10.36
CA THR A 106 9.06 12.57 9.31
C THR A 106 8.67 11.58 8.33
N VAL A 107 8.92 11.93 7.28
CA VAL A 107 8.97 11.27 6.15
C VAL A 107 8.19 10.11 5.85
N VAL A 108 8.31 9.22 5.66
CA VAL A 108 7.69 8.12 5.21
C VAL A 108 6.93 7.54 6.22
N ALA A 109 5.89 8.07 6.52
CA ALA A 109 5.56 7.81 7.76
C ALA A 109 4.32 7.19 7.92
N VAL A 110 4.15 6.60 8.96
CA VAL A 110 2.91 6.29 9.47
C VAL A 110 2.66 7.19 10.60
N PHE A 111 1.59 7.81 10.59
CA PHE A 111 1.25 8.74 11.60
C PHE A 111 0.47 8.03 12.68
N ALA A 112 0.57 8.50 13.89
CA ALA A 112 -0.18 7.96 15.03
C ALA A 112 -1.68 8.00 14.78
N THR A 113 -2.11 8.75 13.78
CA THR A 113 -3.51 8.80 13.38
C THR A 113 -3.99 7.50 12.73
N GLY A 114 -3.08 6.61 12.37
CA GLY A 114 -3.46 5.33 11.79
C GLY A 114 -3.18 5.20 10.31
N THR A 115 -2.36 6.07 9.77
CA THR A 115 -2.00 6.02 8.35
C THR A 115 -0.70 5.27 8.17
N ILE A 116 -0.68 4.31 7.26
CA ILE A 116 0.51 3.53 6.92
C ILE A 116 0.86 3.79 5.47
N VAL A 117 2.12 4.08 5.21
CA VAL A 117 2.60 4.34 3.86
C VAL A 117 3.55 3.22 3.45
N GLN A 118 3.31 2.65 2.29
CA GLN A 118 4.15 1.60 1.72
C GLN A 118 4.71 2.11 0.41
N VAL A 119 6.01 1.96 0.23
CA VAL A 119 6.69 2.49 -0.96
C VAL A 119 7.30 1.34 -1.73
N PHE A 120 7.07 1.32 -3.03
CA PHE A 120 7.59 0.29 -3.92
C PHE A 120 8.36 0.97 -5.05
N LEU A 121 9.59 0.59 -5.23
CA LEU A 121 10.37 1.06 -6.37
C LEU A 121 10.29 0.03 -7.47
N LEU A 122 9.84 0.46 -8.63
CA LEU A 122 9.62 -0.42 -9.75
C LEU A 122 10.83 -0.43 -10.66
N LYS A 123 10.97 -1.49 -11.44
CA LYS A 123 12.10 -1.60 -12.35
C LYS A 123 11.98 -0.67 -13.54
N SER A 124 10.78 -0.21 -13.83
CA SER A 124 10.57 0.77 -14.90
C SER A 124 9.34 1.59 -14.58
N SER A 125 9.17 2.69 -15.29
CA SER A 125 8.01 3.55 -15.11
C SER A 125 6.79 2.91 -15.75
N ILE A 126 5.62 3.30 -15.26
CA ILE A 126 4.35 2.90 -15.88
C ILE A 126 3.83 4.13 -16.60
N PRO A 127 3.60 4.04 -17.92
CA PRO A 127 3.06 5.20 -18.64
C PRO A 127 1.72 5.64 -18.04
N THR A 128 1.52 6.94 -17.99
CA THR A 128 0.34 7.51 -17.35
C THR A 128 -0.94 7.00 -18.00
N ASP A 129 -0.97 6.92 -19.31
CA ASP A 129 -2.17 6.47 -19.98
C ASP A 129 -2.47 5.00 -19.66
N THR A 130 -1.43 4.17 -19.54
CA THR A 130 -1.63 2.77 -19.15
C THR A 130 -2.12 2.68 -17.71
N TRP A 131 -1.54 3.49 -16.84
CA TRP A 131 -1.91 3.52 -15.44
C TRP A 131 -3.38 3.89 -15.27
N ASP A 132 -3.80 4.90 -16.00
CA ASP A 132 -5.17 5.40 -15.89
C ASP A 132 -6.16 4.53 -16.63
N ALA A 133 -5.71 3.75 -17.59
CA ALA A 133 -6.58 2.91 -18.38
C ALA A 133 -6.95 1.61 -17.70
N GLY A 134 -6.28 1.29 -16.59
CA GLY A 134 -6.71 0.15 -15.77
C GLY A 134 -6.11 -1.17 -16.11
N GLY A 135 -5.22 -1.27 -17.04
CA GLY A 135 -4.61 -2.56 -17.23
C GLY A 135 -3.92 -2.78 -18.54
N THR A 136 -3.20 -3.84 -18.53
CA THR A 136 -2.38 -4.21 -19.65
C THR A 136 -3.19 -4.75 -20.80
N ASP A 137 -4.37 -5.21 -20.52
CA ASP A 137 -5.17 -5.78 -21.57
C ASP A 137 -6.03 -4.74 -22.20
N GLY A 138 -5.91 -3.63 -21.75
CA GLY A 138 -6.79 -2.70 -22.15
C GLY A 138 -6.59 -2.33 -23.51
N PRO A 139 -6.59 -2.18 -24.13
CA PRO A 139 -6.49 -1.66 -25.15
C PRO A 139 -7.15 -1.67 -26.11
N SER A 140 -7.04 -1.82 -26.14
CA SER A 140 -7.42 -1.96 -26.91
C SER A 140 -8.23 -1.42 -27.19
N GLN A 141 -8.32 -1.10 -26.96
CA GLN A 141 -9.07 -0.70 -27.27
C GLN A 141 -9.17 -0.01 -27.61
#